data_f52f4cd26420f41d4cc92012fafb74a6
#
_entry.id   f52f4cd26420f41d4cc92012fafb74a6
#
_cell.length_a   1.000
_cell.length_b   1.000
_cell.length_c   1.000
_cell.angle_alpha   90.00
_cell.angle_beta   90.00
_cell.angle_gamma   90.00
#
_symmetry.space_group_name_H-M   'P 1'
#
loop_
_entity.id
_entity.type
_entity.pdbx_description
1 polymer ?
#
loop_
_entity_poly.entity_id
_entity_poly.type
_entity_poly.pdbx_seq_one_letter_code
_entity_poly.pdbx_strand_id
1 'polypeptide(L)'
;MPKQKTEKQQKNNGVRELALPGSIRALEGEGNDRKFIVSFSSEEPYTRWFGPEILDHSEDAVDLTRLNEIGCFLYNHDRDDVLGKINRAWIEDGRGMAEIEFDSDEKAEVIYQKVLSGSLKGTSVGYRVDVFEEVMPGKQSEDGRFTGPCSIARKWAPYEISIVSVPADPTVGVGREFDPGEGESQEPGHVDDLRERQLQINLNSLIDLRR
;
A
#
# COMPACT_ATOMS: atom_id res chain seq x y z
N MET A 1 -13.15 31.34 -31.12
CA MET A 1 -13.57 30.71 -29.84
C MET A 1 -12.33 30.22 -29.13
N PRO A 2 -11.95 30.73 -27.96
CA PRO A 2 -10.75 30.28 -27.26
C PRO A 2 -11.03 28.94 -26.57
N LYS A 3 -10.10 27.96 -26.74
CA LYS A 3 -10.09 26.68 -26.04
C LYS A 3 -9.80 26.95 -24.55
N GLN A 4 -10.74 26.58 -23.69
CA GLN A 4 -10.51 26.55 -22.24
C GLN A 4 -9.45 25.50 -21.94
N LYS A 5 -8.29 25.94 -21.42
CA LYS A 5 -7.30 25.11 -20.76
C LYS A 5 -7.91 24.67 -19.43
N THR A 6 -8.22 23.39 -19.31
CA THR A 6 -8.56 22.79 -18.02
C THR A 6 -7.29 22.79 -17.17
N GLU A 7 -7.24 23.64 -16.16
CA GLU A 7 -6.19 23.61 -15.13
C GLU A 7 -6.29 22.28 -14.39
N LYS A 8 -5.30 21.42 -14.61
CA LYS A 8 -5.08 20.23 -13.78
C LYS A 8 -4.70 20.73 -12.39
N GLN A 9 -5.62 20.64 -11.43
CA GLN A 9 -5.31 20.83 -10.03
C GLN A 9 -4.21 19.83 -9.64
N GLN A 10 -3.03 20.33 -9.29
CA GLN A 10 -1.96 19.57 -8.69
C GLN A 10 -2.48 19.01 -7.35
N LYS A 11 -2.87 17.74 -7.35
CA LYS A 11 -3.09 17.01 -6.10
C LYS A 11 -1.75 17.01 -5.35
N ASN A 12 -1.75 17.53 -4.13
CA ASN A 12 -0.58 17.59 -3.25
C ASN A 12 0.15 16.25 -3.25
N ASN A 13 1.45 16.27 -3.57
CA ASN A 13 2.38 15.14 -3.47
C ASN A 13 2.66 14.83 -1.99
N GLY A 14 1.62 14.51 -1.21
CA GLY A 14 1.76 13.99 0.14
C GLY A 14 2.37 12.59 0.12
N VAL A 15 3.07 12.23 1.19
CA VAL A 15 3.50 10.86 1.46
C VAL A 15 2.28 9.96 1.41
N ARG A 16 2.34 8.90 0.60
CA ARG A 16 1.29 7.92 0.43
C ARG A 16 1.79 6.57 0.88
N GLU A 17 0.97 5.87 1.60
CA GLU A 17 1.26 4.58 2.19
C GLU A 17 0.20 3.58 1.76
N LEU A 18 0.63 2.37 1.42
CA LEU A 18 -0.21 1.22 1.11
C LEU A 18 0.32 0.03 1.90
N ALA A 19 -0.50 -0.59 2.72
CA ALA A 19 -0.14 -1.77 3.49
C ALA A 19 -0.81 -3.01 2.93
N LEU A 20 -0.03 -4.08 2.74
CA LEU A 20 -0.47 -5.35 2.20
C LEU A 20 -0.26 -6.47 3.23
N PRO A 21 -1.22 -7.39 3.40
CA PRO A 21 -1.11 -8.52 4.31
C PRO A 21 -0.45 -9.74 3.68
N GLY A 22 0.16 -10.56 4.54
CA GLY A 22 0.64 -11.89 4.17
C GLY A 22 1.75 -11.91 3.12
N SER A 23 2.46 -10.78 2.99
CA SER A 23 3.37 -10.52 1.89
C SER A 23 4.85 -10.81 2.20
N ILE A 24 5.15 -11.35 3.38
CA ILE A 24 6.54 -11.61 3.80
C ILE A 24 6.81 -13.10 3.79
N ARG A 25 7.82 -13.53 3.03
CA ARG A 25 8.27 -14.92 2.96
C ARG A 25 9.79 -14.98 3.15
N ALA A 26 10.26 -15.76 4.14
CA ALA A 26 11.68 -16.02 4.32
C ALA A 26 12.28 -16.73 3.10
N LEU A 27 13.49 -16.38 2.72
CA LEU A 27 14.28 -17.13 1.75
C LEU A 27 14.99 -18.29 2.45
N GLU A 28 14.85 -19.49 1.91
CA GLU A 28 15.53 -20.69 2.42
C GLU A 28 16.90 -20.84 1.75
N GLY A 29 17.86 -21.46 2.47
CA GLY A 29 19.16 -21.80 1.98
C GLY A 29 20.31 -21.07 2.68
N GLU A 30 21.51 -21.63 2.53
CA GLU A 30 22.74 -21.10 3.14
C GLU A 30 23.00 -19.64 2.66
N GLY A 31 23.23 -18.73 3.60
CA GLY A 31 23.44 -17.30 3.33
C GLY A 31 22.17 -16.45 3.16
N ASN A 32 20.98 -17.03 3.40
CA ASN A 32 19.69 -16.34 3.30
C ASN A 32 19.00 -16.10 4.64
N ASP A 33 19.70 -16.35 5.75
CA ASP A 33 19.11 -16.36 7.11
C ASP A 33 18.38 -15.07 7.50
N ARG A 34 18.71 -13.93 6.86
CA ARG A 34 18.11 -12.63 7.15
C ARG A 34 17.37 -12.02 5.95
N LYS A 35 17.14 -12.83 4.88
CA LYS A 35 16.53 -12.37 3.65
C LYS A 35 15.08 -12.81 3.54
N PHE A 36 14.27 -11.90 3.02
CA PHE A 36 12.85 -12.16 2.78
C PHE A 36 12.44 -11.61 1.42
N ILE A 37 11.46 -12.28 0.81
CA ILE A 37 10.69 -11.70 -0.29
C ILE A 37 9.44 -11.07 0.32
N VAL A 38 9.21 -9.82 -0.05
CA VAL A 38 8.02 -9.07 0.38
C VAL A 38 7.25 -8.57 -0.84
N SER A 39 5.92 -8.57 -0.74
CA SER A 39 5.06 -7.85 -1.67
C SER A 39 4.73 -6.49 -1.06
N PHE A 40 5.12 -5.39 -1.69
CA PHE A 40 4.95 -4.05 -1.14
C PHE A 40 3.81 -3.26 -1.79
N SER A 41 3.27 -3.72 -2.94
CA SER A 41 2.13 -3.08 -3.61
C SER A 41 1.34 -4.08 -4.45
N SER A 42 0.08 -3.75 -4.76
CA SER A 42 -0.80 -4.50 -5.66
C SER A 42 -1.75 -3.57 -6.41
N GLU A 43 -2.52 -4.11 -7.34
CA GLU A 43 -3.57 -3.39 -8.08
C GLU A 43 -4.92 -3.37 -7.34
N GLU A 44 -4.99 -3.91 -6.12
CA GLU A 44 -6.21 -3.83 -5.32
C GLU A 44 -6.57 -2.38 -4.99
N PRO A 45 -7.84 -1.97 -5.14
CA PRO A 45 -8.26 -0.62 -4.85
C PRO A 45 -8.08 -0.28 -3.36
N TYR A 46 -7.39 0.78 -3.07
CA TYR A 46 -7.23 1.30 -1.72
C TYR A 46 -8.05 2.57 -1.51
N THR A 47 -8.91 2.58 -0.49
CA THR A 47 -9.78 3.73 -0.21
C THR A 47 -8.98 4.89 0.41
N ARG A 48 -8.89 5.99 -0.30
CA ARG A 48 -8.33 7.27 0.16
C ARG A 48 -9.46 8.25 0.51
N TRP A 49 -9.12 9.39 1.10
CA TRP A 49 -10.08 10.46 1.39
C TRP A 49 -10.78 10.99 0.13
N PHE A 50 -10.19 10.83 -1.05
CA PHE A 50 -10.73 11.24 -2.36
C PHE A 50 -11.40 10.09 -3.13
N GLY A 51 -11.46 8.90 -2.58
CA GLY A 51 -12.04 7.71 -3.21
C GLY A 51 -11.03 6.57 -3.42
N PRO A 52 -11.43 5.51 -4.13
CA PRO A 52 -10.54 4.38 -4.43
C PRO A 52 -9.35 4.81 -5.28
N GLU A 53 -8.14 4.45 -4.85
CA GLU A 53 -6.89 4.61 -5.60
C GLU A 53 -6.38 3.22 -6.00
N ILE A 54 -5.93 3.09 -7.24
CA ILE A 54 -5.33 1.86 -7.78
C ILE A 54 -3.92 2.19 -8.24
N LEU A 55 -2.94 1.38 -7.85
CA LEU A 55 -1.58 1.46 -8.37
C LEU A 55 -1.46 0.56 -9.59
N ASP A 56 -1.21 1.14 -10.76
CA ASP A 56 -1.00 0.38 -12.00
C ASP A 56 0.37 -0.31 -11.97
N HIS A 57 0.41 -1.60 -12.26
CA HIS A 57 1.63 -2.41 -12.35
C HIS A 57 1.91 -2.91 -13.77
N SER A 58 1.28 -2.29 -14.78
CA SER A 58 1.61 -2.55 -16.17
C SER A 58 3.06 -2.14 -16.50
N GLU A 59 3.53 -2.58 -17.66
CA GLU A 59 4.84 -2.21 -18.17
C GLU A 59 5.03 -0.68 -18.16
N ASP A 60 6.17 -0.22 -17.69
CA ASP A 60 6.52 1.20 -17.54
C ASP A 60 5.64 2.02 -16.57
N ALA A 61 4.70 1.44 -15.83
CA ALA A 61 3.90 2.18 -14.86
C ALA A 61 4.71 2.55 -13.60
N VAL A 62 5.66 1.70 -13.21
CA VAL A 62 6.40 1.81 -11.96
C VAL A 62 7.88 2.11 -12.20
N ASP A 63 8.36 3.23 -11.68
CA ASP A 63 9.80 3.53 -11.66
C ASP A 63 10.44 2.97 -10.39
N LEU A 64 11.11 1.83 -10.51
CA LEU A 64 11.81 1.14 -9.42
C LEU A 64 13.29 1.56 -9.25
N THR A 65 13.77 2.50 -10.06
CA THR A 65 15.18 2.91 -10.09
C THR A 65 15.69 3.26 -8.68
N ARG A 66 14.95 4.11 -7.96
CA ARG A 66 15.34 4.54 -6.62
C ARG A 66 15.47 3.39 -5.62
N LEU A 67 14.52 2.44 -5.62
CA LEU A 67 14.58 1.30 -4.71
C LEU A 67 15.79 0.41 -5.02
N ASN A 68 16.07 0.19 -6.31
CA ASN A 68 17.17 -0.67 -6.74
C ASN A 68 18.56 -0.05 -6.57
N GLU A 69 18.66 1.28 -6.61
CA GLU A 69 19.97 1.97 -6.52
C GLU A 69 20.35 2.32 -5.09
N ILE A 70 19.40 2.86 -4.31
CA ILE A 70 19.68 3.42 -2.98
C ILE A 70 18.62 3.04 -1.93
N GLY A 71 17.75 2.05 -2.23
CA GLY A 71 16.66 1.68 -1.35
C GLY A 71 17.13 1.03 -0.05
N CYS A 72 16.57 1.50 1.06
CA CYS A 72 16.57 0.80 2.33
C CYS A 72 15.12 0.52 2.74
N PHE A 73 14.91 -0.42 3.66
CA PHE A 73 13.59 -0.62 4.23
C PHE A 73 13.55 -0.22 5.70
N LEU A 74 12.38 0.24 6.14
CA LEU A 74 12.17 0.95 7.38
C LEU A 74 11.20 0.20 8.31
N TYR A 75 11.05 0.69 9.53
CA TYR A 75 9.97 0.32 10.43
C TYR A 75 8.97 1.47 10.56
N ASN A 76 7.67 1.17 10.30
CA ASN A 76 6.55 2.13 10.45
C ASN A 76 6.77 3.48 9.74
N HIS A 77 7.43 3.51 8.57
CA HIS A 77 7.75 4.72 7.80
C HIS A 77 8.66 5.72 8.53
N ASP A 78 9.30 5.28 9.61
CA ASP A 78 10.27 6.11 10.36
C ASP A 78 11.62 6.08 9.64
N ARG A 79 12.03 7.23 9.12
CA ARG A 79 13.28 7.39 8.37
C ARG A 79 14.54 7.25 9.23
N ASP A 80 14.39 7.36 10.54
CA ASP A 80 15.46 7.17 11.51
C ASP A 80 15.54 5.71 12.01
N ASP A 81 14.57 4.86 11.59
CA ASP A 81 14.51 3.44 11.96
C ASP A 81 14.69 2.53 10.73
N VAL A 82 15.94 2.48 10.24
CA VAL A 82 16.34 1.64 9.11
C VAL A 82 16.54 0.21 9.62
N LEU A 83 15.85 -0.74 8.98
CA LEU A 83 15.92 -2.17 9.31
C LEU A 83 16.92 -2.94 8.44
N GLY A 84 17.32 -2.38 7.30
CA GLY A 84 18.25 -3.02 6.39
C GLY A 84 18.13 -2.51 4.95
N LYS A 85 18.61 -3.30 4.02
CA LYS A 85 18.72 -2.94 2.60
C LYS A 85 17.68 -3.66 1.73
N ILE A 86 17.37 -3.06 0.59
CA ILE A 86 16.64 -3.67 -0.51
C ILE A 86 17.68 -4.17 -1.52
N ASN A 87 17.78 -5.51 -1.68
CA ASN A 87 18.72 -6.12 -2.62
C ASN A 87 18.22 -5.98 -4.06
N ARG A 88 16.90 -6.11 -4.27
CA ARG A 88 16.24 -5.99 -5.57
C ARG A 88 14.75 -5.73 -5.39
N ALA A 89 14.18 -4.88 -6.26
CA ALA A 89 12.74 -4.71 -6.41
C ALA A 89 12.33 -4.97 -7.87
N TRP A 90 11.16 -5.60 -8.09
CA TRP A 90 10.63 -5.94 -9.41
C TRP A 90 9.11 -5.96 -9.40
N ILE A 91 8.49 -6.03 -10.58
CA ILE A 91 7.05 -6.26 -10.75
C ILE A 91 6.85 -7.71 -11.20
N GLU A 92 5.90 -8.38 -10.56
CA GLU A 92 5.52 -9.75 -10.86
C GLU A 92 4.03 -9.94 -10.56
N ASP A 93 3.27 -10.48 -11.50
CA ASP A 93 1.84 -10.81 -11.37
C ASP A 93 0.98 -9.65 -10.82
N GLY A 94 1.20 -8.43 -11.32
CA GLY A 94 0.46 -7.24 -10.88
C GLY A 94 0.79 -6.79 -9.46
N ARG A 95 1.98 -7.16 -8.95
CA ARG A 95 2.47 -6.83 -7.62
C ARG A 95 3.87 -6.23 -7.67
N GLY A 96 4.12 -5.28 -6.80
CA GLY A 96 5.47 -4.84 -6.48
C GLY A 96 6.09 -5.78 -5.47
N MET A 97 7.21 -6.39 -5.84
CA MET A 97 7.96 -7.37 -5.05
C MET A 97 9.34 -6.85 -4.72
N ALA A 98 9.87 -7.20 -3.55
CA ALA A 98 11.25 -6.87 -3.19
C ALA A 98 11.91 -8.01 -2.40
N GLU A 99 13.21 -8.19 -2.65
CA GLU A 99 14.10 -8.93 -1.76
C GLU A 99 14.72 -7.95 -0.78
N ILE A 100 14.44 -8.13 0.51
CA ILE A 100 14.98 -7.34 1.61
C ILE A 100 15.94 -8.19 2.44
N GLU A 101 16.91 -7.53 3.08
CA GLU A 101 17.87 -8.17 3.99
C GLU A 101 18.02 -7.33 5.24
N PHE A 102 17.69 -7.93 6.40
CA PHE A 102 17.79 -7.26 7.70
C PHE A 102 19.23 -7.05 8.13
N ASP A 103 19.53 -5.87 8.64
CA ASP A 103 20.79 -5.57 9.35
C ASP A 103 20.87 -6.33 10.67
N SER A 104 22.09 -6.45 11.21
CA SER A 104 22.37 -7.23 12.44
C SER A 104 22.46 -6.37 13.69
N ASP A 105 22.09 -5.09 13.62
CA ASP A 105 22.03 -4.22 14.79
C ASP A 105 20.84 -4.55 15.71
N GLU A 106 20.89 -4.06 16.93
CA GLU A 106 19.92 -4.38 17.99
C GLU A 106 18.46 -4.04 17.60
N LYS A 107 18.22 -2.92 16.92
CA LYS A 107 16.88 -2.50 16.51
C LYS A 107 16.34 -3.39 15.41
N ALA A 108 17.13 -3.62 14.37
CA ALA A 108 16.76 -4.49 13.26
C ALA A 108 16.54 -5.93 13.75
N GLU A 109 17.34 -6.44 14.70
CA GLU A 109 17.20 -7.77 15.27
C GLU A 109 15.85 -7.97 15.96
N VAL A 110 15.38 -6.99 16.75
CA VAL A 110 14.06 -7.08 17.42
C VAL A 110 12.93 -7.24 16.41
N ILE A 111 12.96 -6.46 15.32
CA ILE A 111 11.93 -6.52 14.28
C ILE A 111 12.06 -7.79 13.44
N TYR A 112 13.29 -8.20 13.09
CA TYR A 112 13.58 -9.46 12.41
C TYR A 112 12.97 -10.67 13.15
N GLN A 113 13.16 -10.77 14.45
CA GLN A 113 12.58 -11.85 15.26
C GLN A 113 11.05 -11.82 15.27
N LYS A 114 10.43 -10.65 15.25
CA LYS A 114 8.97 -10.50 15.15
C LYS A 114 8.44 -10.88 13.77
N VAL A 115 9.17 -10.61 12.71
CA VAL A 115 8.84 -11.04 11.35
C VAL A 115 9.00 -12.56 11.25
N LEU A 116 10.10 -13.10 11.74
CA LEU A 116 10.38 -14.54 11.72
C LEU A 116 9.34 -15.35 12.52
N SER A 117 8.93 -14.85 13.69
CA SER A 117 7.87 -15.47 14.51
C SER A 117 6.46 -15.26 13.95
N GLY A 118 6.29 -14.43 12.90
CA GLY A 118 5.00 -14.11 12.33
C GLY A 118 4.16 -13.12 13.16
N SER A 119 4.76 -12.43 14.14
CA SER A 119 4.07 -11.37 14.90
C SER A 119 3.92 -10.09 14.08
N LEU A 120 4.85 -9.82 13.15
CA LEU A 120 4.78 -8.74 12.16
C LEU A 120 4.72 -9.36 10.77
N LYS A 121 3.68 -9.04 10.00
CA LYS A 121 3.43 -9.60 8.67
C LYS A 121 3.04 -8.55 7.63
N GLY A 122 2.85 -7.30 8.07
CA GLY A 122 2.44 -6.21 7.21
C GLY A 122 3.64 -5.51 6.57
N THR A 123 3.51 -5.19 5.30
CA THR A 123 4.39 -4.28 4.58
C THR A 123 3.60 -3.07 4.11
N SER A 124 4.28 -1.98 3.91
CA SER A 124 3.73 -0.74 3.38
C SER A 124 4.75 -0.09 2.46
N VAL A 125 4.28 0.74 1.54
CA VAL A 125 5.14 1.45 0.60
C VAL A 125 4.85 2.94 0.63
N GLY A 126 5.91 3.74 0.73
CA GLY A 126 5.87 5.16 0.47
C GLY A 126 6.16 5.44 -1.02
N TYR A 127 5.30 6.22 -1.68
CA TYR A 127 5.40 6.45 -3.12
C TYR A 127 4.96 7.84 -3.54
N ARG A 128 5.39 8.24 -4.73
CA ARG A 128 4.97 9.44 -5.43
C ARG A 128 4.21 9.02 -6.69
N VAL A 129 3.17 9.77 -7.04
CA VAL A 129 2.44 9.57 -8.30
C VAL A 129 2.68 10.75 -9.22
N ASP A 130 3.14 10.46 -10.42
CA ASP A 130 3.44 11.46 -11.44
C ASP A 130 2.29 11.64 -12.43
N VAL A 131 1.53 10.57 -12.74
CA VAL A 131 0.39 10.60 -13.66
C VAL A 131 -0.79 9.83 -13.08
N PHE A 132 -1.95 10.49 -13.06
CA PHE A 132 -3.23 9.88 -12.71
C PHE A 132 -4.17 9.79 -13.90
N GLU A 133 -4.94 8.69 -13.93
CA GLU A 133 -6.17 8.58 -14.71
C GLU A 133 -7.36 8.56 -13.74
N GLU A 134 -8.31 9.47 -13.94
CA GLU A 134 -9.57 9.51 -13.20
C GLU A 134 -10.65 8.77 -13.98
N VAL A 135 -11.20 7.70 -13.41
CA VAL A 135 -12.29 6.93 -14.01
C VAL A 135 -13.61 7.28 -13.33
N MET A 136 -14.52 7.87 -14.09
CA MET A 136 -15.83 8.29 -13.58
C MET A 136 -16.75 7.10 -13.27
N PRO A 137 -17.74 7.26 -12.38
CA PRO A 137 -18.69 6.19 -12.07
C PRO A 137 -19.31 5.56 -13.32
N GLY A 138 -19.26 4.21 -13.40
CA GLY A 138 -19.80 3.43 -14.49
C GLY A 138 -19.03 3.56 -15.82
N LYS A 139 -17.84 4.16 -15.81
CA LYS A 139 -16.92 4.16 -16.95
C LYS A 139 -15.78 3.18 -16.73
N GLN A 140 -15.13 2.79 -17.81
CA GLN A 140 -13.92 1.99 -17.79
C GLN A 140 -12.69 2.89 -17.99
N SER A 141 -11.55 2.42 -17.47
CA SER A 141 -10.23 2.99 -17.75
C SER A 141 -9.90 2.93 -19.25
N GLU A 142 -8.93 3.72 -19.70
CA GLU A 142 -8.51 3.76 -21.12
C GLU A 142 -8.09 2.38 -21.66
N ASP A 143 -7.49 1.54 -20.82
CA ASP A 143 -7.10 0.16 -21.14
C ASP A 143 -8.20 -0.90 -20.87
N GLY A 144 -9.35 -0.48 -20.33
CA GLY A 144 -10.49 -1.33 -20.03
C GLY A 144 -10.35 -2.24 -18.81
N ARG A 145 -9.21 -2.17 -18.05
CA ARG A 145 -8.96 -3.05 -16.90
C ARG A 145 -9.75 -2.70 -15.66
N PHE A 146 -10.04 -1.43 -15.44
CA PHE A 146 -10.66 -0.94 -14.21
C PHE A 146 -11.97 -0.23 -14.49
N THR A 147 -12.94 -0.40 -13.58
CA THR A 147 -14.24 0.27 -13.65
C THR A 147 -14.34 1.29 -12.51
N GLY A 148 -14.74 2.52 -12.85
CA GLY A 148 -14.87 3.61 -11.88
C GLY A 148 -16.11 3.52 -10.97
N PRO A 149 -16.13 4.31 -9.89
CA PRO A 149 -15.24 5.45 -9.68
C PRO A 149 -13.88 5.05 -9.07
N CYS A 150 -12.77 5.45 -9.66
CA CYS A 150 -11.44 5.27 -9.10
C CYS A 150 -10.42 6.26 -9.70
N SER A 151 -9.31 6.45 -8.98
CA SER A 151 -8.13 7.18 -9.46
C SER A 151 -7.00 6.17 -9.66
N ILE A 152 -6.50 6.02 -10.89
CA ILE A 152 -5.44 5.07 -11.21
C ILE A 152 -4.11 5.81 -11.28
N ALA A 153 -3.12 5.36 -10.51
CA ALA A 153 -1.75 5.85 -10.59
C ALA A 153 -1.04 5.19 -11.77
N ARG A 154 -1.06 5.84 -12.95
CA ARG A 154 -0.51 5.31 -14.21
C ARG A 154 1.01 5.42 -14.30
N LYS A 155 1.59 6.41 -13.63
CA LYS A 155 3.05 6.55 -13.46
C LYS A 155 3.31 6.90 -12.01
N TRP A 156 4.08 6.06 -11.34
CA TRP A 156 4.40 6.25 -9.93
C TRP A 156 5.77 5.66 -9.58
N ALA A 157 6.36 6.15 -8.51
CA ALA A 157 7.68 5.74 -8.05
C ALA A 157 7.67 5.50 -6.54
N PRO A 158 7.93 4.28 -6.08
CA PRO A 158 8.16 4.01 -4.68
C PRO A 158 9.51 4.61 -4.24
N TYR A 159 9.56 5.18 -3.03
CA TYR A 159 10.79 5.74 -2.49
C TYR A 159 11.26 5.05 -1.20
N GLU A 160 10.41 4.24 -0.55
CA GLU A 160 10.76 3.38 0.57
C GLU A 160 9.77 2.23 0.71
N ILE A 161 10.18 1.18 1.40
CA ILE A 161 9.34 0.06 1.84
C ILE A 161 9.48 -0.04 3.35
N SER A 162 8.38 -0.30 4.05
CA SER A 162 8.37 -0.47 5.51
C SER A 162 7.75 -1.78 5.95
N ILE A 163 8.31 -2.37 7.00
CA ILE A 163 7.60 -3.31 7.85
C ILE A 163 6.72 -2.48 8.78
N VAL A 164 5.43 -2.79 8.86
CA VAL A 164 4.48 -2.02 9.66
C VAL A 164 3.76 -2.87 10.69
N SER A 165 3.55 -2.28 11.89
CA SER A 165 2.83 -2.94 12.97
C SER A 165 1.31 -2.90 12.79
N VAL A 166 0.80 -1.83 12.17
CA VAL A 166 -0.62 -1.63 11.87
C VAL A 166 -0.74 -1.30 10.40
N PRO A 167 -1.20 -2.24 9.55
CA PRO A 167 -1.48 -1.95 8.15
C PRO A 167 -2.60 -0.92 8.05
N ALA A 168 -2.53 -0.04 7.04
CA ALA A 168 -3.51 1.03 6.84
C ALA A 168 -4.90 0.49 6.47
N ASP A 169 -5.01 -0.76 6.00
CA ASP A 169 -6.26 -1.44 5.70
C ASP A 169 -6.65 -2.40 6.83
N PRO A 170 -7.76 -2.15 7.58
CA PRO A 170 -8.22 -3.02 8.64
C PRO A 170 -8.84 -4.36 8.16
N THR A 171 -9.12 -4.51 6.87
CA THR A 171 -9.65 -5.77 6.29
C THR A 171 -8.58 -6.84 6.15
N VAL A 172 -7.36 -6.51 6.52
CA VAL A 172 -6.18 -7.31 6.32
C VAL A 172 -5.75 -8.00 7.62
N GLY A 173 -6.50 -9.03 7.98
CA GLY A 173 -6.19 -9.93 9.09
C GLY A 173 -5.23 -11.03 8.68
N VAL A 174 -4.30 -11.30 9.59
CA VAL A 174 -3.31 -12.36 9.63
C VAL A 174 -3.86 -13.73 9.22
N GLY A 175 -3.23 -14.36 8.21
CA GLY A 175 -3.27 -15.82 8.03
C GLY A 175 -4.59 -16.37 7.50
N ARG A 176 -4.90 -16.16 6.23
CA ARG A 176 -5.67 -17.13 5.43
C ARG A 176 -4.92 -17.37 4.13
N GLU A 177 -4.51 -18.62 3.93
CA GLU A 177 -4.35 -19.15 2.58
C GLU A 177 -5.63 -18.82 1.82
N PHE A 178 -5.49 -18.21 0.67
CA PHE A 178 -6.62 -17.98 -0.20
C PHE A 178 -6.99 -19.34 -0.81
N ASP A 179 -8.00 -20.00 -0.24
CA ASP A 179 -8.68 -21.14 -0.87
C ASP A 179 -9.77 -20.56 -1.77
N PRO A 180 -9.68 -20.70 -3.12
CA PRO A 180 -10.69 -20.16 -4.04
C PRO A 180 -11.98 -20.98 -4.12
N GLY A 181 -12.29 -21.76 -3.12
CA GLY A 181 -13.45 -22.63 -3.08
C GLY A 181 -14.23 -22.55 -1.79
N GLU A 182 -15.05 -21.52 -1.59
CA GLU A 182 -16.37 -21.59 -0.94
C GLU A 182 -16.95 -20.19 -0.82
N GLY A 183 -17.76 -19.83 -1.83
CA GLY A 183 -18.59 -18.63 -1.79
C GLY A 183 -19.80 -18.88 -0.89
N GLU A 184 -19.83 -18.29 0.30
CA GLU A 184 -21.10 -18.02 0.97
C GLU A 184 -21.34 -16.51 0.99
N SER A 185 -22.44 -16.14 0.32
CA SER A 185 -23.03 -14.82 0.29
C SER A 185 -23.40 -14.36 1.72
N GLN A 186 -22.73 -13.35 2.25
CA GLN A 186 -23.25 -12.59 3.40
C GLN A 186 -23.83 -11.27 2.89
N GLU A 187 -25.10 -11.05 3.27
CA GLU A 187 -25.91 -9.90 2.94
C GLU A 187 -25.30 -8.56 3.41
N PRO A 188 -25.57 -7.43 2.72
CA PRO A 188 -25.04 -6.12 3.07
C PRO A 188 -25.86 -5.50 4.22
N GLY A 189 -25.47 -5.75 5.47
CA GLY A 189 -26.19 -5.30 6.66
C GLY A 189 -25.43 -4.41 7.64
N HIS A 190 -24.26 -3.84 7.30
CA HIS A 190 -23.47 -3.15 8.33
C HIS A 190 -22.76 -1.85 7.90
N VAL A 191 -23.03 -1.33 6.73
CA VAL A 191 -22.35 -0.10 6.24
C VAL A 191 -22.98 1.17 6.82
N ASP A 192 -24.27 1.15 7.15
CA ASP A 192 -24.97 2.33 7.68
C ASP A 192 -24.59 2.65 9.14
N ASP A 193 -24.33 1.66 9.99
CA ASP A 193 -23.96 1.86 11.40
C ASP A 193 -22.58 2.53 11.58
N LEU A 194 -21.61 2.23 10.72
CA LEU A 194 -20.28 2.85 10.76
C LEU A 194 -20.32 4.32 10.31
N ARG A 195 -21.18 4.63 9.34
CA ARG A 195 -21.36 6.00 8.84
C ARG A 195 -22.07 6.88 9.87
N GLU A 196 -23.07 6.35 10.56
CA GLU A 196 -23.73 7.05 11.67
C GLU A 196 -22.80 7.30 12.85
N ARG A 197 -21.98 6.32 13.25
CA ARG A 197 -20.96 6.48 14.30
C ARG A 197 -19.93 7.55 13.94
N GLN A 198 -19.47 7.61 12.72
CA GLN A 198 -18.51 8.62 12.28
C GLN A 198 -19.13 10.03 12.27
N LEU A 199 -20.40 10.16 11.87
CA LEU A 199 -21.14 11.42 11.95
C LEU A 199 -21.30 11.88 13.40
N GLN A 200 -21.56 10.95 14.34
CA GLN A 200 -21.71 11.26 15.77
C GLN A 200 -20.39 11.75 16.38
N ILE A 201 -19.27 11.13 16.03
CA ILE A 201 -17.93 11.55 16.48
C ILE A 201 -17.62 12.97 15.98
N ASN A 202 -17.92 13.26 14.71
CA ASN A 202 -17.70 14.58 14.13
C ASN A 202 -18.60 15.66 14.74
N LEU A 203 -19.85 15.32 15.11
CA LEU A 203 -20.75 16.23 15.81
C LEU A 203 -20.26 16.56 17.23
N ASN A 204 -19.79 15.55 17.97
CA ASN A 204 -19.29 15.72 19.32
C ASN A 204 -18.03 16.61 19.36
N SER A 205 -17.12 16.45 18.39
CA SER A 205 -15.92 17.30 18.29
C SER A 205 -16.24 18.76 17.93
N LEU A 206 -17.35 19.03 17.23
CA LEU A 206 -17.81 20.40 16.96
C LEU A 206 -18.46 21.07 18.17
N ILE A 207 -19.02 20.29 19.10
CA ILE A 207 -19.62 20.81 20.34
C ILE A 207 -18.55 21.20 21.36
N ASP A 208 -17.44 20.43 21.43
CA ASP A 208 -16.32 20.72 22.34
C ASP A 208 -15.51 21.97 21.94
N LEU A 209 -15.54 22.38 20.65
CA LEU A 209 -14.90 23.60 20.17
C LEU A 209 -15.70 24.87 20.46
N ARG A 210 -16.91 24.78 21.07
CA ARG A 210 -17.78 25.91 21.42
C ARG A 210 -17.90 26.16 22.94
N ARG A 211 -17.10 25.50 23.74
CA ARG A 211 -16.93 25.75 25.17
C ARG A 211 -15.55 26.33 25.46
#